data_3e39766c26fba3fe546ba85a3d691b90
#
_entry.id   3e39766c26fba3fe546ba85a3d691b90
#
_cell.length_a   1.000
_cell.length_b   1.000
_cell.length_c   1.000
_cell.angle_alpha   90.00
_cell.angle_beta   90.00
_cell.angle_gamma   90.00
#
_symmetry.space_group_name_H-M   'P 1'
#
loop_
_entity.id
_entity.type
_entity.pdbx_description
1 polymer ?
#
loop_
_entity_poly.entity_id
_entity_poly.type
_entity_poly.pdbx_seq_one_letter_code
_entity_poly.pdbx_strand_id
1 'polypeptide(L)'
;MKTHFKKIAVLAVTLIMVISLSACGSKIENDADTLVYGSHDYTAINPALYEHGEINSLIFAGLTAHDKDNKLVPALAETWEYDVATHTWTFHLRDGLKFHDGKELTSEDVKFTLEAILDKKNNSEIVSNYQDIENITCPDKKTVVIKLSKENVAFADYMTIGILPKHLLKGKKLATAEFNQKPVGAGPYKLTSWDEGQSITLEKFDGYYAGKPHIKKIIFKIVEDSDARLLQLKSGDLDMAQIEPKQVKSLEKDSKDFEIYRMNTADYRAIAYNYAGSKLFKTYPELANILSYGIDREAIIKSTLLGEGQVAYSPIQKNKFNSSNIEKFEYNPEKMEQLLQQDGWIKNKKGTYEKNGTELKFTITAMANDKVRVDMAKMCSEQLKAHGISVKAEARKELDWEKQDATIIGWGSPFDADDHTYKIFTSEAGDNYTGYANPAVDEALAKARATTKEPERQRYYSEFLSAMTKQMPYTFIAYIDADYAVKKDIKGIT
;
A
#
# COMPACT_ATOMS: atom_id res chain seq x y z
N MET A 1 33.35 -57.22 -29.41
CA MET A 1 32.35 -57.00 -28.38
C MET A 1 32.42 -55.69 -27.61
N LYS A 2 33.56 -55.01 -27.49
CA LYS A 2 33.70 -53.72 -26.72
C LYS A 2 33.21 -52.45 -27.48
N THR A 3 33.03 -52.50 -28.78
CA THR A 3 32.63 -51.33 -29.62
C THR A 3 31.11 -51.17 -29.74
N HIS A 4 30.33 -52.20 -29.57
CA HIS A 4 28.85 -52.11 -29.59
C HIS A 4 28.25 -51.59 -28.30
N PHE A 5 28.88 -51.84 -27.14
CA PHE A 5 28.42 -51.32 -25.86
C PHE A 5 28.54 -49.80 -25.70
N LYS A 6 29.58 -49.17 -26.34
CA LYS A 6 29.72 -47.70 -26.30
C LYS A 6 28.70 -47.00 -27.17
N LYS A 7 28.23 -47.58 -28.27
CA LYS A 7 27.18 -46.97 -29.10
C LYS A 7 25.79 -47.02 -28.49
N ILE A 8 25.50 -48.10 -27.75
CA ILE A 8 24.21 -48.23 -27.04
C ILE A 8 24.15 -47.30 -25.83
N ALA A 9 25.25 -47.10 -25.08
CA ALA A 9 25.32 -46.15 -23.95
C ALA A 9 25.15 -44.69 -24.41
N VAL A 10 25.71 -44.31 -25.55
CA VAL A 10 25.55 -42.95 -26.11
C VAL A 10 24.11 -42.70 -26.60
N LEU A 11 23.46 -43.73 -27.17
CA LEU A 11 22.07 -43.59 -27.62
C LEU A 11 21.09 -43.53 -26.41
N ALA A 12 21.38 -44.22 -25.33
CA ALA A 12 20.57 -44.18 -24.09
C ALA A 12 20.71 -42.84 -23.38
N VAL A 13 21.89 -42.23 -23.32
CA VAL A 13 22.11 -40.90 -22.74
C VAL A 13 21.47 -39.79 -23.58
N THR A 14 21.49 -39.89 -24.92
CA THR A 14 20.80 -38.92 -25.81
C THR A 14 19.29 -39.06 -25.72
N LEU A 15 18.76 -40.22 -25.53
CA LEU A 15 17.31 -40.45 -25.35
C LEU A 15 16.81 -39.93 -23.98
N ILE A 16 17.61 -40.07 -22.93
CA ILE A 16 17.30 -39.53 -21.60
C ILE A 16 17.37 -37.98 -21.58
N MET A 17 18.29 -37.37 -22.34
CA MET A 17 18.32 -35.91 -22.49
C MET A 17 17.15 -35.36 -23.32
N VAL A 18 16.61 -36.09 -24.27
CA VAL A 18 15.43 -35.66 -25.04
C VAL A 18 14.15 -35.81 -24.22
N ILE A 19 14.07 -36.74 -23.28
CA ILE A 19 12.91 -36.92 -22.39
C ILE A 19 12.92 -35.87 -21.27
N SER A 20 14.10 -35.37 -20.84
CA SER A 20 14.21 -34.34 -19.83
C SER A 20 13.93 -32.91 -20.35
N LEU A 21 13.87 -32.71 -21.68
CA LEU A 21 13.48 -31.43 -22.30
C LEU A 21 11.96 -31.31 -22.55
N SER A 22 11.20 -32.37 -22.34
CA SER A 22 9.72 -32.38 -22.49
C SER A 22 8.99 -32.10 -21.16
N ALA A 23 9.71 -31.83 -20.07
CA ALA A 23 9.14 -31.60 -18.74
C ALA A 23 9.20 -30.10 -18.33
N CYS A 24 9.19 -29.19 -19.31
CA CYS A 24 9.07 -27.75 -19.02
C CYS A 24 7.88 -27.20 -19.80
N GLY A 25 6.86 -26.81 -19.05
CA GLY A 25 5.77 -25.97 -19.52
C GLY A 25 4.53 -26.76 -19.91
N SER A 26 3.74 -27.19 -18.93
CA SER A 26 2.30 -27.30 -19.16
C SER A 26 1.84 -25.89 -19.54
N LYS A 27 1.59 -25.65 -20.86
CA LYS A 27 0.81 -24.50 -21.27
C LYS A 27 -0.47 -24.56 -20.44
N ILE A 28 -0.69 -23.53 -19.62
CA ILE A 28 -2.01 -23.32 -19.02
C ILE A 28 -2.91 -23.18 -20.25
N GLU A 29 -3.80 -24.15 -20.48
CA GLU A 29 -4.84 -24.01 -21.50
C GLU A 29 -5.67 -22.78 -21.07
N ASN A 30 -5.52 -21.69 -21.80
CA ASN A 30 -6.36 -20.50 -21.64
C ASN A 30 -7.76 -20.88 -22.10
N ASP A 31 -8.55 -21.40 -21.16
CA ASP A 31 -10.01 -21.43 -21.31
C ASP A 31 -10.48 -19.96 -21.39
N ALA A 32 -11.38 -19.66 -22.31
CA ALA A 32 -11.92 -18.31 -22.55
C ALA A 32 -12.48 -17.61 -21.27
N ASP A 33 -12.71 -18.39 -20.23
CA ASP A 33 -13.24 -17.94 -18.94
C ASP A 33 -12.15 -17.87 -17.83
N THR A 34 -10.86 -17.94 -18.19
CA THR A 34 -9.72 -17.88 -17.25
C THR A 34 -8.91 -16.61 -17.48
N LEU A 35 -8.59 -15.90 -16.40
CA LEU A 35 -7.66 -14.77 -16.36
C LEU A 35 -6.34 -15.19 -15.72
N VAL A 36 -5.22 -15.05 -16.43
CA VAL A 36 -3.87 -15.28 -15.90
C VAL A 36 -3.22 -13.93 -15.58
N TYR A 37 -3.10 -13.65 -14.28
CA TYR A 37 -2.53 -12.42 -13.76
C TYR A 37 -1.08 -12.64 -13.28
N GLY A 38 -0.15 -11.84 -13.78
CA GLY A 38 1.25 -11.87 -13.33
C GLY A 38 1.42 -11.12 -12.01
N SER A 39 1.77 -11.86 -10.95
CA SER A 39 1.83 -11.36 -9.58
C SER A 39 3.17 -11.66 -8.90
N HIS A 40 3.30 -11.16 -7.67
CA HIS A 40 4.30 -11.56 -6.67
C HIS A 40 3.79 -12.73 -5.85
N ASP A 41 4.68 -13.41 -5.13
CA ASP A 41 4.29 -14.46 -4.20
C ASP A 41 3.76 -13.87 -2.88
N TYR A 42 2.89 -14.62 -2.23
CA TYR A 42 2.34 -14.30 -0.92
C TYR A 42 2.90 -15.27 0.10
N THR A 43 3.37 -14.78 1.24
CA THR A 43 3.79 -15.65 2.35
C THR A 43 2.60 -16.12 3.18
N ALA A 44 1.53 -15.33 3.23
CA ALA A 44 0.31 -15.61 3.97
C ALA A 44 -0.84 -14.73 3.45
N ILE A 45 -2.06 -15.23 3.51
CA ILE A 45 -3.28 -14.51 3.14
C ILE A 45 -4.20 -14.47 4.36
N ASN A 46 -4.19 -13.34 5.08
CA ASN A 46 -5.05 -13.13 6.25
C ASN A 46 -5.30 -11.62 6.43
N PRO A 47 -6.50 -11.13 6.12
CA PRO A 47 -6.82 -9.69 6.12
C PRO A 47 -6.78 -9.05 7.51
N ALA A 48 -6.87 -9.84 8.59
CA ALA A 48 -6.78 -9.30 9.95
C ALA A 48 -5.34 -9.14 10.44
N LEU A 49 -4.35 -9.70 9.74
CA LEU A 49 -2.94 -9.65 10.16
C LEU A 49 -2.10 -8.75 9.27
N TYR A 50 -2.36 -8.75 7.95
CA TYR A 50 -1.50 -8.13 6.94
C TYR A 50 -2.28 -7.07 6.16
N GLU A 51 -1.67 -5.89 5.99
CA GLU A 51 -2.31 -4.75 5.31
C GLU A 51 -2.44 -4.98 3.81
N HIS A 52 -1.42 -5.53 3.17
CA HIS A 52 -1.34 -5.61 1.72
C HIS A 52 -1.65 -6.99 1.16
N GLY A 53 -2.44 -6.97 0.08
CA GLY A 53 -2.73 -8.16 -0.69
C GLY A 53 -3.88 -7.89 -1.67
N GLU A 54 -3.58 -7.65 -2.95
CA GLU A 54 -4.59 -7.51 -4.02
C GLU A 54 -5.59 -8.68 -4.01
N ILE A 55 -5.08 -9.87 -3.71
CA ILE A 55 -5.86 -11.10 -3.64
C ILE A 55 -6.91 -11.09 -2.51
N ASN A 56 -6.71 -10.25 -1.46
CA ASN A 56 -7.64 -10.19 -0.32
C ASN A 56 -9.04 -9.75 -0.76
N SER A 57 -9.16 -8.78 -1.66
CA SER A 57 -10.45 -8.29 -2.18
C SER A 57 -11.20 -9.33 -3.03
N LEU A 58 -10.52 -10.34 -3.54
CA LEU A 58 -11.12 -11.44 -4.28
C LEU A 58 -11.60 -12.57 -3.35
N ILE A 59 -10.84 -12.86 -2.29
CA ILE A 59 -11.15 -13.97 -1.37
C ILE A 59 -12.10 -13.53 -0.26
N PHE A 60 -11.98 -12.29 0.21
CA PHE A 60 -12.75 -11.80 1.35
C PHE A 60 -13.70 -10.67 0.94
N ALA A 61 -14.64 -10.37 1.81
CA ALA A 61 -15.51 -9.21 1.73
C ALA A 61 -15.61 -8.53 3.09
N GLY A 62 -15.68 -7.20 3.09
CA GLY A 62 -15.88 -6.36 4.26
C GLY A 62 -17.35 -6.04 4.50
N LEU A 63 -17.65 -5.30 5.57
CA LEU A 63 -19.00 -4.76 5.80
C LEU A 63 -19.36 -3.73 4.76
N THR A 64 -18.38 -2.92 4.37
CA THR A 64 -18.46 -1.89 3.34
C THR A 64 -17.48 -2.20 2.22
N ALA A 65 -17.61 -1.51 1.09
CA ALA A 65 -16.68 -1.54 -0.02
C ALA A 65 -16.58 -0.15 -0.65
N HIS A 66 -15.63 0.06 -1.55
CA HIS A 66 -15.57 1.25 -2.40
C HIS A 66 -15.93 0.89 -3.83
N ASP A 67 -16.68 1.79 -4.49
CA ASP A 67 -16.98 1.66 -5.91
C ASP A 67 -15.81 2.18 -6.78
N LYS A 68 -15.98 2.13 -8.11
CA LYS A 68 -14.98 2.63 -9.08
C LYS A 68 -14.64 4.12 -8.95
N ASP A 69 -15.50 4.90 -8.29
CA ASP A 69 -15.31 6.32 -8.01
C ASP A 69 -14.78 6.56 -6.59
N ASN A 70 -14.30 5.51 -5.90
CA ASN A 70 -13.83 5.50 -4.52
C ASN A 70 -14.88 5.96 -3.48
N LYS A 71 -16.16 5.80 -3.79
CA LYS A 71 -17.24 6.09 -2.84
C LYS A 71 -17.55 4.87 -2.01
N LEU A 72 -17.76 5.09 -0.72
CA LEU A 72 -18.17 4.05 0.21
C LEU A 72 -19.56 3.53 -0.14
N VAL A 73 -19.68 2.22 -0.31
CA VAL A 73 -20.93 1.54 -0.70
C VAL A 73 -21.20 0.32 0.21
N PRO A 74 -22.47 -0.12 0.31
CA PRO A 74 -22.84 -1.34 1.04
C PRO A 74 -22.19 -2.59 0.45
N ALA A 75 -21.62 -3.45 1.34
CA ALA A 75 -21.11 -4.76 0.98
C ALA A 75 -21.78 -5.87 1.79
N LEU A 76 -21.13 -6.52 2.75
CA LEU A 76 -21.80 -7.49 3.62
C LEU A 76 -22.83 -6.82 4.53
N ALA A 77 -22.60 -5.56 4.94
CA ALA A 77 -23.65 -4.74 5.55
C ALA A 77 -24.52 -4.12 4.46
N GLU A 78 -25.83 -4.20 4.62
CA GLU A 78 -26.80 -3.54 3.76
C GLU A 78 -26.92 -2.06 4.09
N THR A 79 -26.86 -1.73 5.39
CA THR A 79 -26.94 -0.37 5.93
C THR A 79 -26.06 -0.22 7.15
N TRP A 80 -25.74 1.02 7.47
CA TRP A 80 -25.08 1.39 8.74
C TRP A 80 -25.50 2.78 9.16
N GLU A 81 -25.34 3.05 10.45
CA GLU A 81 -25.61 4.36 11.07
C GLU A 81 -24.55 4.69 12.11
N TYR A 82 -24.32 5.97 12.32
CA TYR A 82 -23.39 6.50 13.33
C TYR A 82 -24.10 7.44 14.28
N ASP A 83 -24.14 7.07 15.55
CA ASP A 83 -24.54 7.97 16.62
C ASP A 83 -23.34 8.76 17.13
N VAL A 84 -23.27 10.03 16.74
CA VAL A 84 -22.19 10.96 17.11
C VAL A 84 -22.15 11.19 18.63
N ALA A 85 -23.32 11.19 19.33
CA ALA A 85 -23.39 11.47 20.75
C ALA A 85 -22.77 10.37 21.62
N THR A 86 -22.85 9.13 21.15
CA THR A 86 -22.32 7.96 21.86
C THR A 86 -21.09 7.36 21.20
N HIS A 87 -20.63 7.92 20.08
CA HIS A 87 -19.55 7.40 19.23
C HIS A 87 -19.79 5.95 18.78
N THR A 88 -21.04 5.61 18.47
CA THR A 88 -21.44 4.23 18.20
C THR A 88 -21.84 4.04 16.75
N TRP A 89 -21.20 3.09 16.08
CA TRP A 89 -21.56 2.58 14.77
C TRP A 89 -22.43 1.35 14.90
N THR A 90 -23.52 1.28 14.14
CA THR A 90 -24.38 0.10 14.01
C THR A 90 -24.38 -0.35 12.56
N PHE A 91 -24.03 -1.60 12.30
CA PHE A 91 -24.04 -2.21 10.96
C PHE A 91 -25.10 -3.31 10.91
N HIS A 92 -25.91 -3.32 9.84
CA HIS A 92 -26.94 -4.33 9.60
C HIS A 92 -26.52 -5.21 8.42
N LEU A 93 -26.27 -6.49 8.69
CA LEU A 93 -25.84 -7.46 7.68
C LEU A 93 -27.00 -7.89 6.77
N ARG A 94 -26.66 -8.18 5.50
CA ARG A 94 -27.59 -8.80 4.54
C ARG A 94 -28.06 -10.17 4.99
N ASP A 95 -29.17 -10.61 4.43
CA ASP A 95 -29.65 -11.98 4.57
C ASP A 95 -28.82 -12.98 3.75
N GLY A 96 -28.70 -14.20 4.26
CA GLY A 96 -28.19 -15.34 3.52
C GLY A 96 -26.70 -15.31 3.20
N LEU A 97 -25.91 -14.48 3.91
CA LEU A 97 -24.45 -14.43 3.75
C LEU A 97 -23.79 -15.76 4.07
N LYS A 98 -22.84 -16.16 3.24
CA LYS A 98 -22.11 -17.42 3.40
C LYS A 98 -20.60 -17.25 3.14
N PHE A 99 -19.82 -17.97 3.86
CA PHE A 99 -18.43 -18.25 3.53
C PHE A 99 -18.32 -19.24 2.36
N HIS A 100 -17.12 -19.36 1.79
CA HIS A 100 -16.80 -20.27 0.67
C HIS A 100 -17.07 -21.75 1.00
N ASP A 101 -17.00 -22.12 2.26
CA ASP A 101 -17.32 -23.48 2.76
C ASP A 101 -18.82 -23.71 3.00
N GLY A 102 -19.66 -22.72 2.68
CA GLY A 102 -21.12 -22.77 2.79
C GLY A 102 -21.68 -22.48 4.18
N LYS A 103 -20.83 -22.22 5.18
CA LYS A 103 -21.26 -21.79 6.53
C LYS A 103 -21.82 -20.38 6.51
N GLU A 104 -22.84 -20.14 7.33
CA GLU A 104 -23.44 -18.82 7.52
C GLU A 104 -22.42 -17.82 8.08
N LEU A 105 -22.35 -16.63 7.51
CA LEU A 105 -21.60 -15.50 8.04
C LEU A 105 -22.57 -14.65 8.88
N THR A 106 -22.15 -14.34 10.11
CA THR A 106 -22.97 -13.64 11.10
C THR A 106 -22.21 -12.47 11.74
N SER A 107 -22.89 -11.66 12.54
CA SER A 107 -22.32 -10.60 13.37
C SER A 107 -21.18 -11.08 14.27
N GLU A 108 -21.23 -12.34 14.73
CA GLU A 108 -20.20 -12.94 15.56
C GLU A 108 -18.86 -13.17 14.82
N ASP A 109 -18.88 -13.33 13.49
CA ASP A 109 -17.67 -13.42 12.66
C ASP A 109 -17.02 -12.04 12.51
N VAL A 110 -17.83 -10.99 12.38
CA VAL A 110 -17.37 -9.59 12.38
C VAL A 110 -16.69 -9.25 13.68
N LYS A 111 -17.36 -9.51 14.82
CA LYS A 111 -16.80 -9.31 16.15
C LYS A 111 -15.49 -10.06 16.32
N PHE A 112 -15.44 -11.33 15.94
CA PHE A 112 -14.23 -12.17 15.98
C PHE A 112 -13.08 -11.54 15.18
N THR A 113 -13.34 -11.03 13.97
CA THR A 113 -12.34 -10.40 13.11
C THR A 113 -11.73 -9.17 13.78
N LEU A 114 -12.56 -8.27 14.30
CA LEU A 114 -12.09 -7.07 14.96
C LEU A 114 -11.34 -7.37 16.27
N GLU A 115 -11.84 -8.32 17.07
CA GLU A 115 -11.12 -8.78 18.26
C GLU A 115 -9.77 -9.42 17.92
N ALA A 116 -9.67 -10.11 16.80
CA ALA A 116 -8.42 -10.70 16.32
C ALA A 116 -7.40 -9.62 15.93
N ILE A 117 -7.82 -8.52 15.31
CA ILE A 117 -6.97 -7.37 14.98
C ILE A 117 -6.46 -6.70 16.27
N LEU A 118 -7.33 -6.54 17.27
CA LEU A 118 -7.02 -5.86 18.53
C LEU A 118 -6.18 -6.72 19.48
N ASP A 119 -6.15 -8.04 19.33
CA ASP A 119 -5.33 -8.92 20.19
C ASP A 119 -3.84 -8.71 19.87
N LYS A 120 -3.13 -8.07 20.81
CA LYS A 120 -1.69 -7.80 20.72
C LYS A 120 -0.84 -9.03 20.41
N LYS A 121 -1.33 -10.25 20.73
CA LYS A 121 -0.62 -11.52 20.42
C LYS A 121 -0.55 -11.80 18.93
N ASN A 122 -1.45 -11.23 18.15
CA ASN A 122 -1.51 -11.41 16.71
C ASN A 122 -0.59 -10.44 15.95
N ASN A 123 -0.12 -9.37 16.59
CA ASN A 123 0.76 -8.36 15.98
C ASN A 123 0.25 -7.88 14.62
N SER A 124 -1.05 -7.53 14.57
CA SER A 124 -1.69 -7.07 13.35
C SER A 124 -1.08 -5.76 12.84
N GLU A 125 -0.73 -5.71 11.58
CA GLU A 125 -0.17 -4.51 10.91
C GLU A 125 -1.19 -3.38 10.80
N ILE A 126 -2.49 -3.70 10.86
CA ILE A 126 -3.60 -2.75 10.69
C ILE A 126 -4.26 -2.31 12.00
N VAL A 127 -3.68 -2.67 13.14
CA VAL A 127 -4.28 -2.38 14.46
C VAL A 127 -4.54 -0.88 14.68
N SER A 128 -3.72 -0.01 14.09
CA SER A 128 -3.85 1.45 14.21
C SER A 128 -5.21 1.98 13.73
N ASN A 129 -5.82 1.33 12.74
CA ASN A 129 -7.13 1.70 12.22
C ASN A 129 -8.29 1.36 13.18
N TYR A 130 -8.08 0.43 14.11
CA TYR A 130 -9.13 -0.14 14.98
C TYR A 130 -8.91 0.07 16.47
N GLN A 131 -7.78 0.66 16.88
CA GLN A 131 -7.39 0.83 18.28
C GLN A 131 -8.37 1.66 19.13
N ASP A 132 -9.20 2.49 18.48
CA ASP A 132 -10.22 3.29 19.15
C ASP A 132 -11.52 2.49 19.45
N ILE A 133 -11.61 1.22 19.08
CA ILE A 133 -12.74 0.35 19.44
C ILE A 133 -12.71 0.09 20.96
N GLU A 134 -13.77 0.53 21.65
CA GLU A 134 -13.95 0.31 23.09
C GLU A 134 -14.74 -0.98 23.35
N ASN A 135 -15.79 -1.22 22.56
CA ASN A 135 -16.66 -2.38 22.75
C ASN A 135 -17.33 -2.82 21.46
N ILE A 136 -17.58 -4.12 21.30
CA ILE A 136 -18.29 -4.71 20.18
C ILE A 136 -19.38 -5.62 20.72
N THR A 137 -20.63 -5.38 20.36
CA THR A 137 -21.76 -6.24 20.72
C THR A 137 -22.50 -6.71 19.48
N CYS A 138 -23.08 -7.91 19.57
CA CYS A 138 -23.89 -8.55 18.54
C CYS A 138 -25.27 -8.88 19.15
N PRO A 139 -26.23 -7.94 19.13
CA PRO A 139 -27.56 -8.17 19.69
C PRO A 139 -28.29 -9.36 19.07
N ASP A 140 -28.03 -9.58 17.78
CA ASP A 140 -28.53 -10.70 17.00
C ASP A 140 -27.52 -11.10 15.90
N LYS A 141 -27.86 -12.09 15.06
CA LYS A 141 -26.96 -12.60 14.02
C LYS A 141 -26.63 -11.60 12.91
N LYS A 142 -27.36 -10.50 12.77
CA LYS A 142 -27.22 -9.55 11.67
C LYS A 142 -26.82 -8.15 12.14
N THR A 143 -26.84 -7.88 13.41
CA THR A 143 -26.56 -6.54 13.94
C THR A 143 -25.22 -6.54 14.67
N VAL A 144 -24.32 -5.67 14.23
CA VAL A 144 -23.02 -5.40 14.88
C VAL A 144 -23.03 -3.98 15.39
N VAL A 145 -22.82 -3.80 16.68
CA VAL A 145 -22.74 -2.49 17.32
C VAL A 145 -21.31 -2.28 17.84
N ILE A 146 -20.65 -1.25 17.35
CA ILE A 146 -19.24 -0.94 17.64
C ILE A 146 -19.18 0.43 18.29
N LYS A 147 -18.80 0.46 19.56
CA LYS A 147 -18.57 1.70 20.32
C LYS A 147 -17.10 2.08 20.22
N LEU A 148 -16.84 3.34 19.86
CA LEU A 148 -15.50 3.91 19.82
C LEU A 148 -15.24 4.76 21.07
N SER A 149 -13.98 4.84 21.49
CA SER A 149 -13.52 5.70 22.59
C SER A 149 -13.43 7.17 22.19
N LYS A 150 -13.38 7.46 20.89
CA LYS A 150 -13.29 8.81 20.29
C LYS A 150 -14.17 8.88 19.05
N GLU A 151 -14.53 10.11 18.65
CA GLU A 151 -15.23 10.34 17.39
C GLU A 151 -14.38 9.87 16.20
N ASN A 152 -15.02 9.14 15.28
CA ASN A 152 -14.43 8.80 14.00
C ASN A 152 -15.52 8.60 12.95
N VAL A 153 -15.81 9.65 12.19
CA VAL A 153 -16.83 9.63 11.11
C VAL A 153 -16.35 8.86 9.87
N ALA A 154 -15.05 8.57 9.77
CA ALA A 154 -14.47 7.79 8.67
C ALA A 154 -14.39 6.29 9.00
N PHE A 155 -14.86 5.86 10.18
CA PHE A 155 -14.69 4.46 10.62
C PHE A 155 -15.33 3.44 9.67
N ALA A 156 -16.42 3.81 8.99
CA ALA A 156 -17.04 2.93 7.99
C ALA A 156 -16.14 2.64 6.78
N ASP A 157 -15.19 3.52 6.44
CA ASP A 157 -14.19 3.28 5.40
C ASP A 157 -13.21 2.17 5.79
N TYR A 158 -12.94 1.98 7.10
CA TYR A 158 -12.10 0.88 7.58
C TYR A 158 -12.83 -0.47 7.64
N MET A 159 -14.16 -0.47 7.53
CA MET A 159 -14.95 -1.72 7.53
C MET A 159 -14.93 -2.46 6.19
N THR A 160 -14.07 -2.07 5.28
CA THR A 160 -13.73 -2.82 4.05
C THR A 160 -12.84 -4.04 4.33
N ILE A 161 -12.34 -4.17 5.57
CA ILE A 161 -11.55 -5.33 6.01
C ILE A 161 -12.32 -6.64 5.81
N GLY A 162 -11.65 -7.64 5.24
CA GLY A 162 -12.24 -8.96 5.02
C GLY A 162 -12.61 -9.69 6.30
N ILE A 163 -13.84 -10.20 6.37
CA ILE A 163 -14.36 -10.89 7.56
C ILE A 163 -13.85 -12.33 7.62
N LEU A 164 -13.29 -12.70 8.77
CA LEU A 164 -12.73 -14.04 9.05
C LEU A 164 -13.79 -15.03 9.56
N PRO A 165 -13.73 -16.31 9.15
CA PRO A 165 -14.64 -17.35 9.63
C PRO A 165 -14.27 -17.80 11.06
N LYS A 166 -15.02 -17.31 12.06
CA LYS A 166 -14.83 -17.66 13.48
C LYS A 166 -14.78 -19.16 13.71
N HIS A 167 -15.62 -19.94 13.00
CA HIS A 167 -15.71 -21.39 13.16
C HIS A 167 -14.42 -22.13 12.78
N LEU A 168 -13.58 -21.56 11.91
CA LEU A 168 -12.30 -22.15 11.52
C LEU A 168 -11.13 -21.69 12.39
N LEU A 169 -11.22 -20.50 13.01
CA LEU A 169 -10.09 -19.82 13.63
C LEU A 169 -10.18 -19.65 15.14
N LYS A 170 -11.37 -19.81 15.75
CA LYS A 170 -11.54 -19.67 17.19
C LYS A 170 -10.61 -20.63 17.94
N GLY A 171 -9.81 -20.04 18.86
CA GLY A 171 -8.84 -20.79 19.68
C GLY A 171 -7.54 -21.19 18.97
N LYS A 172 -7.33 -20.77 17.72
CA LYS A 172 -6.07 -20.98 17.00
C LYS A 172 -5.14 -19.78 17.15
N LYS A 173 -3.83 -20.02 17.03
CA LYS A 173 -2.82 -18.97 16.91
C LYS A 173 -2.82 -18.48 15.46
N LEU A 174 -3.37 -17.26 15.21
CA LEU A 174 -3.61 -16.77 13.86
C LEU A 174 -2.34 -16.64 13.02
N ALA A 175 -1.24 -16.15 13.58
CA ALA A 175 0.03 -15.97 12.85
C ALA A 175 0.58 -17.28 12.22
N THR A 176 0.21 -18.44 12.75
CA THR A 176 0.69 -19.76 12.29
C THR A 176 -0.43 -20.69 11.88
N ALA A 177 -1.64 -20.17 11.69
CA ALA A 177 -2.78 -20.99 11.31
C ALA A 177 -2.65 -21.49 9.87
N GLU A 178 -2.98 -22.75 9.61
CA GLU A 178 -3.04 -23.33 8.25
C GLU A 178 -3.99 -22.52 7.34
N PHE A 179 -4.95 -21.83 7.94
CA PHE A 179 -5.84 -20.88 7.26
C PHE A 179 -5.10 -19.88 6.38
N ASN A 180 -3.92 -19.41 6.81
CA ASN A 180 -3.16 -18.39 6.07
C ASN A 180 -2.67 -18.90 4.71
N GLN A 181 -2.61 -20.21 4.51
CA GLN A 181 -2.28 -20.88 3.25
C GLN A 181 -3.52 -21.47 2.55
N LYS A 182 -4.63 -21.61 3.27
CA LYS A 182 -5.91 -22.14 2.78
C LYS A 182 -7.06 -21.25 3.24
N PRO A 183 -7.05 -19.96 2.84
CA PRO A 183 -8.05 -19.01 3.30
C PRO A 183 -9.45 -19.36 2.81
N VAL A 184 -10.41 -19.17 3.69
CA VAL A 184 -11.84 -19.28 3.44
C VAL A 184 -12.47 -17.94 3.74
N GLY A 185 -12.92 -17.24 2.71
CA GLY A 185 -13.56 -15.92 2.82
C GLY A 185 -15.01 -15.92 2.40
N ALA A 186 -15.55 -14.73 2.18
CA ALA A 186 -16.90 -14.48 1.67
C ALA A 186 -16.87 -13.59 0.41
N GLY A 187 -15.73 -13.47 -0.23
CA GLY A 187 -15.51 -12.69 -1.45
C GLY A 187 -15.99 -13.40 -2.72
N PRO A 188 -15.83 -12.75 -3.88
CA PRO A 188 -16.30 -13.26 -5.17
C PRO A 188 -15.58 -14.54 -5.64
N TYR A 189 -14.37 -14.81 -5.16
CA TYR A 189 -13.58 -15.97 -5.56
C TYR A 189 -13.07 -16.75 -4.35
N LYS A 190 -13.02 -18.08 -4.48
CA LYS A 190 -12.48 -19.00 -3.46
C LYS A 190 -11.15 -19.59 -3.93
N LEU A 191 -10.22 -19.76 -3.00
CA LEU A 191 -8.96 -20.45 -3.25
C LEU A 191 -9.24 -21.94 -3.56
N THR A 192 -8.61 -22.47 -4.62
CA THR A 192 -8.65 -23.89 -4.98
C THR A 192 -7.29 -24.56 -4.94
N SER A 193 -6.21 -23.86 -5.30
CA SER A 193 -4.85 -24.33 -5.10
C SER A 193 -3.88 -23.19 -4.85
N TRP A 194 -2.82 -23.50 -4.12
CA TRP A 194 -1.66 -22.62 -3.94
C TRP A 194 -0.41 -23.47 -4.08
N ASP A 195 0.28 -23.29 -5.20
CA ASP A 195 1.56 -23.90 -5.51
C ASP A 195 2.64 -22.87 -5.22
N GLU A 196 3.27 -22.96 -4.05
CA GLU A 196 4.22 -21.97 -3.53
C GLU A 196 5.33 -21.64 -4.54
N GLY A 197 5.58 -20.36 -4.76
CA GLY A 197 6.54 -19.85 -5.72
C GLY A 197 6.15 -20.03 -7.19
N GLN A 198 4.96 -20.56 -7.50
CA GLN A 198 4.50 -20.83 -8.87
C GLN A 198 3.18 -20.15 -9.19
N SER A 199 2.10 -20.51 -8.45
CA SER A 199 0.79 -19.95 -8.76
C SER A 199 -0.21 -20.11 -7.61
N ILE A 200 -1.20 -19.21 -7.60
CA ILE A 200 -2.39 -19.29 -6.75
C ILE A 200 -3.60 -19.32 -7.68
N THR A 201 -4.45 -20.32 -7.55
CA THR A 201 -5.65 -20.48 -8.37
C THR A 201 -6.89 -20.20 -7.55
N LEU A 202 -7.71 -19.30 -8.09
CA LEU A 202 -9.01 -18.94 -7.55
C LEU A 202 -10.12 -19.36 -8.52
N GLU A 203 -11.24 -19.84 -7.98
CA GLU A 203 -12.47 -20.11 -8.74
C GLU A 203 -13.61 -19.23 -8.22
N LYS A 204 -14.50 -18.84 -9.11
CA LYS A 204 -15.67 -18.03 -8.75
C LYS A 204 -16.51 -18.70 -7.66
N PHE A 205 -17.05 -17.91 -6.78
CA PHE A 205 -17.99 -18.33 -5.75
C PHE A 205 -19.42 -17.96 -6.15
N ASP A 206 -20.20 -18.96 -6.53
CA ASP A 206 -21.60 -18.76 -6.95
C ASP A 206 -22.54 -18.25 -5.83
N GLY A 207 -22.10 -18.36 -4.58
CA GLY A 207 -22.81 -17.86 -3.40
C GLY A 207 -22.43 -16.44 -2.98
N TYR A 208 -21.69 -15.70 -3.82
CA TYR A 208 -21.31 -14.33 -3.52
C TYR A 208 -22.53 -13.40 -3.46
N TYR A 209 -22.60 -12.54 -2.44
CA TYR A 209 -23.76 -11.70 -2.15
C TYR A 209 -24.13 -10.71 -3.27
N ALA A 210 -23.12 -10.23 -4.03
CA ALA A 210 -23.33 -9.26 -5.11
C ALA A 210 -23.55 -9.91 -6.48
N GLY A 211 -23.78 -11.23 -6.53
CA GLY A 211 -24.02 -11.97 -7.75
C GLY A 211 -22.81 -12.78 -8.22
N LYS A 212 -23.01 -13.53 -9.32
CA LYS A 212 -21.98 -14.44 -9.82
C LYS A 212 -20.91 -13.68 -10.59
N PRO A 213 -19.61 -13.88 -10.27
CA PRO A 213 -18.51 -13.35 -11.08
C PRO A 213 -18.55 -13.87 -12.52
N HIS A 214 -18.16 -13.04 -13.48
CA HIS A 214 -18.15 -13.41 -14.90
C HIS A 214 -16.98 -14.34 -15.23
N ILE A 215 -15.76 -14.02 -14.77
CA ILE A 215 -14.56 -14.84 -14.95
C ILE A 215 -14.70 -16.09 -14.06
N LYS A 216 -14.54 -17.29 -14.64
CA LYS A 216 -14.68 -18.54 -13.88
C LYS A 216 -13.47 -18.82 -13.01
N LYS A 217 -12.26 -18.52 -13.52
CA LYS A 217 -10.98 -18.83 -12.88
C LYS A 217 -10.02 -17.67 -12.99
N ILE A 218 -9.31 -17.36 -11.92
CA ILE A 218 -8.19 -16.42 -11.88
C ILE A 218 -6.96 -17.18 -11.42
N ILE A 219 -5.87 -17.09 -12.17
CA ILE A 219 -4.59 -17.67 -11.84
C ILE A 219 -3.60 -16.53 -11.58
N PHE A 220 -3.19 -16.37 -10.34
CA PHE A 220 -2.05 -15.54 -9.97
C PHE A 220 -0.78 -16.31 -10.28
N LYS A 221 -0.14 -16.03 -11.39
CA LYS A 221 1.14 -16.63 -11.78
C LYS A 221 2.28 -15.85 -11.15
N ILE A 222 3.10 -16.51 -10.35
CA ILE A 222 4.18 -15.86 -9.61
C ILE A 222 5.35 -15.59 -10.55
N VAL A 223 5.64 -14.32 -10.79
CA VAL A 223 6.75 -13.85 -11.63
C VAL A 223 7.32 -12.59 -10.98
N GLU A 224 8.31 -12.77 -10.13
CA GLU A 224 8.88 -11.68 -9.31
C GLU A 224 9.58 -10.61 -10.15
N ASP A 225 10.30 -11.01 -11.20
CA ASP A 225 11.02 -10.09 -12.06
C ASP A 225 10.09 -9.40 -13.07
N SER A 226 10.09 -8.06 -13.09
CA SER A 226 9.20 -7.25 -13.91
C SER A 226 9.48 -7.39 -15.42
N ASP A 227 10.73 -7.61 -15.82
CA ASP A 227 11.09 -7.79 -17.23
C ASP A 227 10.64 -9.20 -17.70
N ALA A 228 10.71 -10.21 -16.83
CA ALA A 228 10.15 -11.54 -17.09
C ALA A 228 8.61 -11.49 -17.20
N ARG A 229 7.91 -10.68 -16.36
CA ARG A 229 6.47 -10.45 -16.51
C ARG A 229 6.12 -9.84 -17.85
N LEU A 230 6.85 -8.81 -18.28
CA LEU A 230 6.67 -8.19 -19.60
C LEU A 230 6.85 -9.20 -20.74
N LEU A 231 7.87 -10.06 -20.64
CA LEU A 231 8.12 -11.10 -21.66
C LEU A 231 6.96 -12.10 -21.73
N GLN A 232 6.45 -12.53 -20.57
CA GLN A 232 5.32 -13.46 -20.50
C GLN A 232 4.00 -12.83 -20.96
N LEU A 233 3.79 -11.54 -20.74
CA LEU A 233 2.70 -10.80 -21.40
C LEU A 233 2.83 -10.87 -22.93
N LYS A 234 3.99 -10.51 -23.47
CA LYS A 234 4.25 -10.51 -24.92
C LYS A 234 4.15 -11.91 -25.56
N SER A 235 4.50 -12.98 -24.84
CA SER A 235 4.33 -14.37 -25.32
C SER A 235 2.90 -14.89 -25.20
N GLY A 236 2.03 -14.18 -24.47
CA GLY A 236 0.65 -14.59 -24.23
C GLY A 236 0.47 -15.57 -23.06
N ASP A 237 1.53 -15.79 -22.26
CA ASP A 237 1.48 -16.61 -21.04
C ASP A 237 0.82 -15.89 -19.84
N LEU A 238 0.70 -14.57 -19.92
CA LEU A 238 -0.08 -13.72 -19.02
C LEU A 238 -1.12 -12.93 -19.80
N ASP A 239 -2.26 -12.70 -19.18
CA ASP A 239 -3.34 -11.90 -19.72
C ASP A 239 -3.32 -10.48 -19.20
N MET A 240 -2.85 -10.30 -17.97
CA MET A 240 -2.75 -9.01 -17.28
C MET A 240 -1.56 -9.01 -16.33
N ALA A 241 -0.90 -7.88 -16.20
CA ALA A 241 0.10 -7.65 -15.15
C ALA A 241 0.30 -6.17 -14.90
N GLN A 242 0.70 -5.83 -13.67
CA GLN A 242 1.26 -4.52 -13.37
C GLN A 242 2.63 -4.39 -14.04
N ILE A 243 2.88 -3.24 -14.66
CA ILE A 243 4.09 -2.93 -15.42
C ILE A 243 4.75 -1.65 -14.93
N GLU A 244 6.06 -1.56 -15.10
CA GLU A 244 6.84 -0.38 -14.74
C GLU A 244 6.80 0.69 -15.85
N PRO A 245 7.05 1.99 -15.53
CA PRO A 245 7.04 3.09 -16.50
C PRO A 245 7.92 2.86 -17.75
N LYS A 246 9.09 2.20 -17.57
CA LYS A 246 9.96 1.83 -18.71
C LYS A 246 9.30 0.84 -19.66
N GLN A 247 8.46 -0.03 -19.14
CA GLN A 247 7.78 -1.09 -19.88
C GLN A 247 6.55 -0.56 -20.61
N VAL A 248 5.85 0.44 -20.03
CA VAL A 248 4.77 1.18 -20.69
C VAL A 248 5.23 1.69 -22.04
N LYS A 249 6.35 2.42 -22.08
CA LYS A 249 6.92 2.97 -23.33
C LYS A 249 7.30 1.90 -24.36
N SER A 250 7.72 0.72 -23.89
CA SER A 250 8.02 -0.42 -24.77
C SER A 250 6.74 -1.00 -25.35
N LEU A 251 5.70 -1.20 -24.54
CA LEU A 251 4.43 -1.77 -25.00
C LEU A 251 3.67 -0.83 -25.92
N GLU A 252 3.65 0.47 -25.68
CA GLU A 252 3.00 1.46 -26.54
C GLU A 252 3.53 1.46 -27.98
N LYS A 253 4.81 1.13 -28.16
CA LYS A 253 5.45 1.04 -29.50
C LYS A 253 5.13 -0.27 -30.22
N ASP A 254 5.04 -1.35 -29.46
CA ASP A 254 5.09 -2.71 -30.02
C ASP A 254 3.74 -3.44 -30.01
N SER A 255 2.72 -2.95 -29.26
CA SER A 255 1.59 -3.81 -29.02
C SER A 255 0.27 -3.32 -29.59
N LYS A 256 -0.19 -4.09 -30.58
CA LYS A 256 -1.58 -4.08 -31.03
C LYS A 256 -2.50 -4.93 -30.11
N ASP A 257 -1.92 -5.74 -29.24
CA ASP A 257 -2.61 -6.82 -28.51
C ASP A 257 -2.97 -6.44 -27.08
N PHE A 258 -2.35 -5.37 -26.53
CA PHE A 258 -2.57 -4.91 -25.16
C PHE A 258 -3.19 -3.52 -25.10
N GLU A 259 -3.98 -3.29 -24.05
CA GLU A 259 -4.43 -1.99 -23.59
C GLU A 259 -3.71 -1.66 -22.28
N ILE A 260 -3.27 -0.40 -22.12
CA ILE A 260 -2.61 0.06 -20.90
C ILE A 260 -3.58 0.89 -20.10
N TYR A 261 -3.90 0.41 -18.90
CA TYR A 261 -4.71 1.11 -17.92
C TYR A 261 -3.79 1.85 -16.96
N ARG A 262 -3.82 3.19 -17.02
CA ARG A 262 -3.10 4.07 -16.09
C ARG A 262 -4.00 4.48 -14.95
N MET A 263 -3.64 4.04 -13.76
CA MET A 263 -4.33 4.41 -12.54
C MET A 263 -3.57 5.54 -11.85
N ASN A 264 -4.16 6.73 -11.82
CA ASN A 264 -3.65 7.84 -11.02
C ASN A 264 -3.91 7.53 -9.55
N THR A 265 -2.91 7.02 -8.85
CA THR A 265 -3.06 6.65 -7.44
C THR A 265 -2.97 7.86 -6.51
N ALA A 266 -3.41 7.70 -5.27
CA ALA A 266 -3.16 8.65 -4.19
C ALA A 266 -1.84 8.33 -3.43
N ASP A 267 -1.08 7.34 -3.90
CA ASP A 267 0.16 6.89 -3.26
C ASP A 267 1.31 7.88 -3.56
N TYR A 268 1.80 8.53 -2.51
CA TYR A 268 2.91 9.46 -2.64
C TYR A 268 4.25 8.84 -2.21
N ARG A 269 5.33 9.46 -2.66
CA ARG A 269 6.70 9.22 -2.18
C ARG A 269 7.21 10.49 -1.53
N ALA A 270 7.87 10.33 -0.36
CA ALA A 270 8.40 11.44 0.41
C ALA A 270 9.67 11.04 1.15
N ILE A 271 10.51 12.02 1.50
CA ILE A 271 11.55 11.87 2.51
C ILE A 271 10.89 12.10 3.86
N ALA A 272 10.79 11.08 4.70
CA ALA A 272 10.35 11.19 6.08
C ALA A 272 11.56 11.42 6.98
N TYR A 273 11.53 12.46 7.81
CA TYR A 273 12.61 12.82 8.73
C TYR A 273 12.33 12.29 10.13
N ASN A 274 13.33 11.66 10.75
CA ASN A 274 13.15 11.05 12.08
C ASN A 274 13.40 12.06 13.19
N TYR A 275 12.36 12.66 13.73
CA TYR A 275 12.42 13.61 14.84
C TYR A 275 12.66 12.94 16.20
N ALA A 276 12.34 11.66 16.34
CA ALA A 276 12.55 10.91 17.58
C ALA A 276 14.00 10.38 17.69
N GLY A 277 14.49 9.73 16.64
CA GLY A 277 15.75 8.98 16.65
C GLY A 277 16.96 9.76 16.12
N SER A 278 16.79 10.63 15.11
CA SER A 278 17.90 11.39 14.55
C SER A 278 18.26 12.58 15.44
N LYS A 279 19.50 12.59 15.95
CA LYS A 279 20.00 13.75 16.73
C LYS A 279 19.94 15.05 15.93
N LEU A 280 20.18 15.01 14.61
CA LEU A 280 20.15 16.18 13.74
C LEU A 280 18.74 16.77 13.68
N PHE A 281 17.73 15.99 13.24
CA PHE A 281 16.37 16.48 13.03
C PHE A 281 15.62 16.74 14.35
N LYS A 282 15.98 16.03 15.42
CA LYS A 282 15.48 16.34 16.77
C LYS A 282 15.95 17.69 17.28
N THR A 283 17.22 18.05 16.98
CA THR A 283 17.83 19.31 17.44
C THR A 283 17.44 20.48 16.55
N TYR A 284 17.25 20.24 15.26
CA TYR A 284 17.02 21.25 14.21
C TYR A 284 15.82 20.84 13.33
N PRO A 285 14.62 20.83 13.90
CA PRO A 285 13.42 20.37 13.19
C PRO A 285 13.05 21.21 11.95
N GLU A 286 13.47 22.48 11.91
CA GLU A 286 13.30 23.40 10.78
C GLU A 286 14.02 22.96 9.50
N LEU A 287 15.03 22.11 9.62
CA LEU A 287 15.79 21.60 8.47
C LEU A 287 14.92 20.90 7.43
N ALA A 288 13.86 20.19 7.83
CA ALA A 288 12.98 19.52 6.90
C ALA A 288 12.35 20.50 5.90
N ASN A 289 11.88 21.66 6.39
CA ASN A 289 11.33 22.72 5.56
C ASN A 289 12.40 23.33 4.65
N ILE A 290 13.56 23.63 5.20
CA ILE A 290 14.67 24.27 4.47
C ILE A 290 15.16 23.35 3.36
N LEU A 291 15.43 22.07 3.66
CA LEU A 291 15.93 21.08 2.71
C LEU A 291 14.93 20.78 1.58
N SER A 292 13.62 20.96 1.83
CA SER A 292 12.58 20.75 0.83
C SER A 292 12.73 21.66 -0.40
N TYR A 293 13.32 22.86 -0.26
CA TYR A 293 13.64 23.73 -1.38
C TYR A 293 14.81 23.23 -2.25
N GLY A 294 15.65 22.33 -1.73
CA GLY A 294 16.76 21.75 -2.45
C GLY A 294 16.38 20.51 -3.29
N ILE A 295 15.11 20.12 -3.32
CA ILE A 295 14.64 18.91 -4.00
C ILE A 295 13.89 19.29 -5.28
N ASP A 296 14.53 19.04 -6.43
CA ASP A 296 13.93 19.13 -7.76
C ASP A 296 13.06 17.91 -8.04
N ARG A 297 11.78 18.03 -7.75
CA ARG A 297 10.78 16.98 -7.87
C ARG A 297 10.53 16.58 -9.31
N GLU A 298 10.52 17.55 -10.23
CA GLU A 298 10.31 17.30 -11.66
C GLU A 298 11.47 16.48 -12.26
N ALA A 299 12.72 16.85 -11.91
CA ALA A 299 13.89 16.08 -12.33
C ALA A 299 13.87 14.65 -11.77
N ILE A 300 13.42 14.46 -10.52
CA ILE A 300 13.26 13.13 -9.91
C ILE A 300 12.20 12.32 -10.69
N ILE A 301 11.00 12.86 -10.89
CA ILE A 301 9.92 12.20 -11.64
C ILE A 301 10.41 11.84 -13.05
N LYS A 302 11.07 12.77 -13.74
CA LYS A 302 11.58 12.54 -15.09
C LYS A 302 12.60 11.40 -15.14
N SER A 303 13.48 11.28 -14.14
CA SER A 303 14.58 10.30 -14.15
C SER A 303 14.21 8.96 -13.53
N THR A 304 13.43 8.93 -12.45
CA THR A 304 13.09 7.70 -11.72
C THR A 304 11.77 7.08 -12.18
N LEU A 305 10.81 7.92 -12.57
CA LEU A 305 9.50 7.50 -13.05
C LEU A 305 9.30 7.71 -14.55
N LEU A 306 10.34 8.11 -15.29
CA LEU A 306 10.31 8.38 -16.74
C LEU A 306 9.21 9.37 -17.17
N GLY A 307 8.80 10.24 -16.25
CA GLY A 307 7.75 11.24 -16.44
C GLY A 307 6.34 10.77 -16.04
N GLU A 308 6.18 9.51 -15.61
CA GLU A 308 4.90 9.01 -15.09
C GLU A 308 4.77 9.38 -13.60
N GLY A 309 3.69 10.07 -13.25
CA GLY A 309 3.46 10.58 -11.89
C GLY A 309 3.33 12.10 -11.84
N GLN A 310 3.03 12.61 -10.66
CA GLN A 310 2.75 14.04 -10.43
C GLN A 310 3.54 14.54 -9.22
N VAL A 311 3.99 15.81 -9.27
CA VAL A 311 4.65 16.45 -8.12
C VAL A 311 3.72 16.46 -6.90
N ALA A 312 4.25 16.05 -5.75
CA ALA A 312 3.55 16.05 -4.47
C ALA A 312 4.07 17.16 -3.55
N TYR A 313 3.14 17.86 -2.91
CA TYR A 313 3.42 18.87 -1.88
C TYR A 313 2.68 18.58 -0.57
N SER A 314 1.73 17.68 -0.56
CA SER A 314 0.95 17.32 0.64
C SER A 314 0.51 15.86 0.58
N PRO A 315 0.07 15.26 1.70
CA PRO A 315 -0.38 13.86 1.72
C PRO A 315 -1.75 13.64 1.08
N ILE A 316 -2.56 14.69 0.94
CA ILE A 316 -3.96 14.61 0.46
C ILE A 316 -4.22 15.46 -0.77
N GLN A 317 -3.19 15.74 -1.58
CA GLN A 317 -3.30 16.57 -2.78
C GLN A 317 -4.35 16.03 -3.78
N LYS A 318 -4.54 14.71 -3.85
CA LYS A 318 -5.52 14.05 -4.72
C LYS A 318 -6.87 13.76 -4.03
N ASN A 319 -7.04 14.19 -2.78
CA ASN A 319 -8.28 14.01 -2.04
C ASN A 319 -9.18 15.26 -2.17
N LYS A 320 -10.49 15.08 -2.04
CA LYS A 320 -11.47 16.18 -2.07
C LYS A 320 -11.24 17.22 -0.95
N PHE A 321 -10.60 16.84 0.15
CA PHE A 321 -10.25 17.72 1.26
C PHE A 321 -8.91 18.44 1.10
N ASN A 322 -8.28 18.34 -0.06
CA ASN A 322 -7.07 19.12 -0.34
C ASN A 322 -7.32 20.64 -0.23
N SER A 323 -6.28 21.36 0.11
CA SER A 323 -6.28 22.83 0.15
C SER A 323 -5.17 23.37 -0.76
N SER A 324 -5.50 24.37 -1.57
CA SER A 324 -4.50 25.12 -2.33
C SER A 324 -3.75 26.16 -1.48
N ASN A 325 -4.26 26.45 -0.27
CA ASN A 325 -3.68 27.45 0.64
C ASN A 325 -2.61 26.81 1.55
N ILE A 326 -1.61 26.20 0.91
CA ILE A 326 -0.44 25.64 1.57
C ILE A 326 0.83 26.21 0.97
N GLU A 327 1.90 26.34 1.76
CA GLU A 327 3.20 26.65 1.21
C GLU A 327 3.70 25.45 0.38
N LYS A 328 4.00 25.71 -0.90
CA LYS A 328 4.66 24.77 -1.78
C LYS A 328 6.16 25.03 -1.74
N PHE A 329 6.90 24.05 -1.29
CA PHE A 329 8.36 24.10 -1.28
C PHE A 329 8.88 23.79 -2.69
N GLU A 330 8.64 24.72 -3.64
CA GLU A 330 9.14 24.59 -5.02
C GLU A 330 10.67 24.62 -5.04
N TYR A 331 11.26 23.93 -6.01
CA TYR A 331 12.72 23.85 -6.13
C TYR A 331 13.34 25.25 -6.25
N ASN A 332 14.11 25.62 -5.26
CA ASN A 332 14.82 26.89 -5.17
C ASN A 332 16.05 26.72 -4.25
N PRO A 333 17.15 26.19 -4.78
CA PRO A 333 18.35 25.94 -3.97
C PRO A 333 18.99 27.21 -3.40
N GLU A 334 18.85 28.36 -4.07
CA GLU A 334 19.33 29.64 -3.56
C GLU A 334 18.56 30.04 -2.30
N LYS A 335 17.24 29.85 -2.30
CA LYS A 335 16.40 30.07 -1.11
C LYS A 335 16.79 29.12 0.02
N MET A 336 17.05 27.82 -0.30
CA MET A 336 17.54 26.84 0.68
C MET A 336 18.84 27.34 1.34
N GLU A 337 19.83 27.77 0.53
CA GLU A 337 21.11 28.25 1.05
C GLU A 337 20.95 29.54 1.89
N GLN A 338 20.09 30.46 1.48
CA GLN A 338 19.78 31.66 2.25
C GLN A 338 19.16 31.32 3.61
N LEU A 339 18.18 30.42 3.63
CA LEU A 339 17.52 29.98 4.87
C LEU A 339 18.47 29.23 5.80
N LEU A 340 19.36 28.39 5.27
CA LEU A 340 20.43 27.76 6.07
C LEU A 340 21.32 28.82 6.74
N GLN A 341 21.75 29.84 5.98
CA GLN A 341 22.60 30.93 6.52
C GLN A 341 21.85 31.76 7.58
N GLN A 342 20.60 32.11 7.34
CA GLN A 342 19.74 32.85 8.29
C GLN A 342 19.53 32.07 9.58
N ASP A 343 19.45 30.75 9.48
CA ASP A 343 19.33 29.84 10.61
C ASP A 343 20.70 29.56 11.31
N GLY A 344 21.79 30.13 10.81
CA GLY A 344 23.11 30.06 11.42
C GLY A 344 23.95 28.86 10.96
N TRP A 345 23.59 28.19 9.87
CA TRP A 345 24.43 27.19 9.22
C TRP A 345 25.48 27.87 8.35
N ILE A 346 26.75 27.59 8.57
CA ILE A 346 27.89 28.22 7.88
C ILE A 346 28.68 27.15 7.13
N LYS A 347 29.07 27.44 5.87
CA LYS A 347 29.95 26.54 5.11
C LYS A 347 31.35 26.52 5.74
N ASN A 348 31.81 25.35 6.15
CA ASN A 348 33.17 25.13 6.68
C ASN A 348 34.20 25.06 5.55
N LYS A 349 35.50 24.86 5.90
CA LYS A 349 36.60 24.79 4.91
C LYS A 349 36.46 23.67 3.89
N LYS A 350 35.62 22.65 4.15
CA LYS A 350 35.31 21.55 3.21
C LYS A 350 34.16 21.86 2.29
N GLY A 351 33.51 23.01 2.45
CA GLY A 351 32.33 23.40 1.68
C GLY A 351 31.02 22.78 2.19
N THR A 352 31.05 22.09 3.34
CA THR A 352 29.85 21.54 3.98
C THR A 352 29.33 22.47 5.08
N TYR A 353 28.01 22.42 5.33
CA TYR A 353 27.39 23.26 6.35
C TYR A 353 27.62 22.70 7.77
N GLU A 354 27.86 23.64 8.72
CA GLU A 354 27.93 23.31 10.16
C GLU A 354 27.25 24.43 10.99
N LYS A 355 26.69 24.05 12.15
CA LYS A 355 26.07 24.94 13.14
C LYS A 355 26.39 24.43 14.54
N ASN A 356 26.95 25.28 15.40
CA ASN A 356 27.28 24.91 16.78
C ASN A 356 28.12 23.64 16.89
N GLY A 357 29.11 23.43 16.01
CA GLY A 357 29.93 22.23 15.95
C GLY A 357 29.25 20.96 15.42
N THR A 358 27.99 21.06 14.95
CA THR A 358 27.27 19.97 14.31
C THR A 358 27.33 20.15 12.78
N GLU A 359 27.90 19.17 12.07
CA GLU A 359 27.87 19.14 10.61
C GLU A 359 26.46 18.78 10.13
N LEU A 360 25.95 19.47 9.09
CA LEU A 360 24.70 19.11 8.40
C LEU A 360 24.94 17.85 7.57
N LYS A 361 24.84 16.72 8.26
CA LYS A 361 25.16 15.40 7.73
C LYS A 361 24.10 14.39 8.15
N PHE A 362 23.56 13.66 7.18
CA PHE A 362 22.57 12.62 7.43
C PHE A 362 22.51 11.56 6.31
N THR A 363 21.73 10.51 6.53
CA THR A 363 21.53 9.43 5.57
C THR A 363 20.06 9.37 5.18
N ILE A 364 19.78 9.24 3.89
CA ILE A 364 18.44 8.91 3.36
C ILE A 364 18.44 7.41 3.06
N THR A 365 17.65 6.66 3.80
CA THR A 365 17.49 5.20 3.60
C THR A 365 16.32 4.89 2.68
N ALA A 366 16.37 3.73 2.03
CA ALA A 366 15.26 3.17 1.27
C ALA A 366 15.29 1.64 1.39
N MET A 367 14.12 0.98 1.26
CA MET A 367 14.04 -0.47 1.20
C MET A 367 14.72 -0.98 -0.08
N ALA A 368 15.62 -1.95 0.07
CA ALA A 368 16.46 -2.45 -1.03
C ALA A 368 15.66 -3.19 -2.12
N ASN A 369 14.49 -3.72 -1.80
CA ASN A 369 13.59 -4.37 -2.73
C ASN A 369 12.70 -3.39 -3.54
N ASP A 370 12.69 -2.10 -3.19
CA ASP A 370 11.97 -1.06 -3.93
C ASP A 370 12.98 -0.19 -4.71
N LYS A 371 13.19 -0.55 -5.97
CA LYS A 371 14.14 0.15 -6.84
C LYS A 371 13.80 1.63 -7.02
N VAL A 372 12.52 1.97 -7.12
CA VAL A 372 12.07 3.37 -7.29
C VAL A 372 12.46 4.19 -6.06
N ARG A 373 12.19 3.71 -4.85
CA ARG A 373 12.59 4.41 -3.62
C ARG A 373 14.09 4.54 -3.49
N VAL A 374 14.86 3.50 -3.86
CA VAL A 374 16.33 3.55 -3.86
C VAL A 374 16.86 4.60 -4.82
N ASP A 375 16.33 4.68 -6.03
CA ASP A 375 16.76 5.65 -7.04
C ASP A 375 16.32 7.07 -6.65
N MET A 376 15.15 7.26 -6.05
CA MET A 376 14.74 8.55 -5.47
C MET A 376 15.66 9.00 -4.34
N ALA A 377 16.06 8.10 -3.42
CA ALA A 377 17.00 8.41 -2.35
C ALA A 377 18.36 8.90 -2.91
N LYS A 378 18.86 8.23 -3.95
CA LYS A 378 20.10 8.64 -4.64
C LYS A 378 19.96 10.03 -5.25
N MET A 379 18.88 10.28 -6.01
CA MET A 379 18.64 11.58 -6.65
C MET A 379 18.55 12.71 -5.63
N CYS A 380 17.74 12.54 -4.58
CA CYS A 380 17.65 13.52 -3.49
C CYS A 380 19.02 13.79 -2.84
N SER A 381 19.80 12.72 -2.60
CA SER A 381 21.15 12.83 -2.03
C SER A 381 22.06 13.63 -2.96
N GLU A 382 22.10 13.37 -4.26
CA GLU A 382 22.96 14.08 -5.21
C GLU A 382 22.56 15.56 -5.36
N GLN A 383 21.25 15.85 -5.41
CA GLN A 383 20.74 17.22 -5.44
C GLN A 383 21.20 18.02 -4.22
N LEU A 384 21.04 17.50 -3.02
CA LEU A 384 21.45 18.15 -1.78
C LEU A 384 22.98 18.27 -1.67
N LYS A 385 23.75 17.28 -2.10
CA LYS A 385 25.23 17.34 -2.16
C LYS A 385 25.74 18.44 -3.04
N ALA A 386 25.10 18.70 -4.17
CA ALA A 386 25.49 19.78 -5.09
C ALA A 386 25.51 21.15 -4.41
N HIS A 387 24.77 21.30 -3.30
CA HIS A 387 24.67 22.53 -2.52
C HIS A 387 25.43 22.49 -1.19
N GLY A 388 26.30 21.50 -0.98
CA GLY A 388 27.16 21.42 0.20
C GLY A 388 26.53 20.72 1.42
N ILE A 389 25.46 19.94 1.23
CA ILE A 389 24.88 19.10 2.28
C ILE A 389 25.59 17.75 2.29
N SER A 390 26.10 17.31 3.45
CA SER A 390 26.74 16.01 3.58
C SER A 390 25.69 14.90 3.75
N VAL A 391 25.13 14.40 2.65
CA VAL A 391 24.05 13.41 2.66
C VAL A 391 24.45 12.14 1.92
N LYS A 392 23.98 10.96 2.39
CA LYS A 392 24.19 9.66 1.74
C LYS A 392 22.84 9.01 1.44
N ALA A 393 22.74 8.31 0.31
CA ALA A 393 21.66 7.36 0.06
C ALA A 393 22.12 5.95 0.44
N GLU A 394 21.26 5.19 1.11
CA GLU A 394 21.56 3.82 1.55
C GLU A 394 20.37 2.91 1.35
N ALA A 395 20.57 1.80 0.62
CA ALA A 395 19.56 0.75 0.48
C ALA A 395 19.71 -0.28 1.60
N ARG A 396 18.61 -0.63 2.29
CA ARG A 396 18.60 -1.61 3.40
C ARG A 396 17.53 -2.67 3.18
N LYS A 397 17.83 -3.90 3.59
CA LYS A 397 16.86 -5.01 3.55
C LYS A 397 15.74 -4.84 4.58
N GLU A 398 16.09 -4.25 5.72
CA GLU A 398 15.18 -3.96 6.83
C GLU A 398 15.39 -2.52 7.29
N LEU A 399 14.33 -1.86 7.72
CA LEU A 399 14.35 -0.52 8.25
C LEU A 399 14.24 -0.57 9.77
N ASP A 400 15.21 0.03 10.46
CA ASP A 400 15.16 0.29 11.90
C ASP A 400 14.80 1.76 12.10
N TRP A 401 13.53 2.02 12.33
CA TRP A 401 12.95 3.38 12.42
C TRP A 401 13.59 4.22 13.55
N GLU A 402 14.13 3.59 14.58
CA GLU A 402 14.79 4.29 15.69
C GLU A 402 16.19 4.81 15.32
N LYS A 403 16.86 4.20 14.35
CA LYS A 403 18.27 4.45 14.02
C LYS A 403 18.52 5.19 12.72
N GLN A 404 17.47 5.57 12.00
CA GLN A 404 17.61 6.26 10.72
C GLN A 404 17.49 7.77 10.90
N ASP A 405 18.20 8.54 10.05
CA ASP A 405 18.00 9.98 10.00
C ASP A 405 16.78 10.33 9.18
N ALA A 406 16.69 9.77 7.97
CA ALA A 406 15.60 9.97 7.04
C ALA A 406 15.38 8.73 6.16
N THR A 407 14.16 8.57 5.64
CA THR A 407 13.78 7.40 4.84
C THR A 407 12.86 7.81 3.70
N ILE A 408 13.04 7.21 2.51
CA ILE A 408 12.00 7.31 1.47
C ILE A 408 10.83 6.42 1.86
N ILE A 409 9.72 7.06 2.15
CA ILE A 409 8.45 6.42 2.54
C ILE A 409 7.38 6.68 1.47
N GLY A 410 6.32 5.91 1.50
CA GLY A 410 5.14 6.13 0.69
C GLY A 410 3.90 5.66 1.41
N TRP A 411 2.86 6.44 1.30
CA TRP A 411 1.52 6.17 1.76
C TRP A 411 0.53 6.67 0.73
N GLY A 412 -0.61 6.06 0.66
CA GLY A 412 -1.65 6.57 -0.19
C GLY A 412 -2.92 5.75 -0.08
N SER A 413 -4.02 6.46 0.07
CA SER A 413 -5.35 5.90 0.01
C SER A 413 -6.22 6.84 -0.82
N PRO A 414 -6.97 6.35 -1.80
CA PRO A 414 -7.91 7.16 -2.56
C PRO A 414 -9.20 7.42 -1.80
N PHE A 415 -9.37 6.83 -0.62
CA PHE A 415 -10.59 6.80 0.17
C PHE A 415 -10.75 8.04 1.06
N ASP A 416 -11.23 7.90 2.29
CA ASP A 416 -11.31 9.05 3.20
C ASP A 416 -9.92 9.57 3.57
N ALA A 417 -9.77 10.90 3.67
CA ALA A 417 -8.48 11.50 4.00
C ALA A 417 -7.97 11.12 5.40
N ASP A 418 -8.84 10.66 6.29
CA ASP A 418 -8.48 10.19 7.62
C ASP A 418 -7.52 9.01 7.59
N ASP A 419 -7.70 8.09 6.63
CA ASP A 419 -6.93 6.85 6.52
C ASP A 419 -5.41 7.06 6.43
N HIS A 420 -4.96 8.11 5.76
CA HIS A 420 -3.53 8.38 5.61
C HIS A 420 -3.11 9.77 6.15
N THR A 421 -3.88 10.31 7.08
CA THR A 421 -3.50 11.53 7.81
C THR A 421 -3.47 11.31 9.32
N TYR A 422 -4.57 10.91 9.94
CA TYR A 422 -4.66 10.79 11.39
C TYR A 422 -3.65 9.79 11.97
N LYS A 423 -3.63 8.57 11.45
CA LYS A 423 -2.74 7.51 11.95
C LYS A 423 -1.25 7.75 11.69
N ILE A 424 -0.90 8.73 10.80
CA ILE A 424 0.47 9.01 10.38
C ILE A 424 1.00 10.29 11.02
N PHE A 425 0.18 11.35 11.11
CA PHE A 425 0.65 12.69 11.48
C PHE A 425 0.23 13.15 12.87
N THR A 426 -0.65 12.43 13.58
CA THR A 426 -0.91 12.77 14.99
C THR A 426 0.21 12.26 15.89
N SER A 427 0.46 12.99 16.99
CA SER A 427 1.63 12.80 17.85
C SER A 427 1.73 11.39 18.46
N GLU A 428 0.59 10.76 18.77
CA GLU A 428 0.53 9.44 19.42
C GLU A 428 0.04 8.32 18.47
N ALA A 429 0.02 8.60 17.16
CA ALA A 429 -0.48 7.64 16.18
C ALA A 429 0.47 6.45 15.99
N GLY A 430 -0.10 5.26 15.75
CA GLY A 430 0.66 4.02 15.62
C GLY A 430 1.60 3.99 14.41
N ASP A 431 1.25 4.69 13.33
CA ASP A 431 2.04 4.74 12.09
C ASP A 431 2.90 6.02 12.00
N ASN A 432 3.00 6.79 13.10
CA ASN A 432 3.90 7.94 13.18
C ASN A 432 5.36 7.50 13.42
N TYR A 433 5.97 6.89 12.42
CA TYR A 433 7.36 6.41 12.49
C TYR A 433 8.42 7.50 12.65
N THR A 434 8.05 8.77 12.43
CA THR A 434 8.99 9.90 12.52
C THR A 434 9.10 10.48 13.94
N GLY A 435 8.16 10.17 14.82
CA GLY A 435 8.04 10.86 16.10
C GLY A 435 7.68 12.34 15.96
N TYR A 436 7.02 12.70 14.85
CA TYR A 436 6.48 14.04 14.64
C TYR A 436 5.42 14.37 15.68
N ALA A 437 5.49 15.57 16.25
CA ALA A 437 4.52 16.04 17.24
C ALA A 437 4.19 17.52 16.99
N ASN A 438 2.92 17.79 16.71
CA ASN A 438 2.43 19.15 16.49
C ASN A 438 1.00 19.27 17.00
N PRO A 439 0.76 19.96 18.15
CA PRO A 439 -0.56 20.08 18.73
C PRO A 439 -1.63 20.68 17.81
N ALA A 440 -1.24 21.57 16.90
CA ALA A 440 -2.18 22.16 15.94
C ALA A 440 -2.61 21.14 14.86
N VAL A 441 -1.71 20.23 14.48
CA VAL A 441 -2.03 19.10 13.60
C VAL A 441 -2.95 18.12 14.30
N ASP A 442 -2.64 17.76 15.56
CA ASP A 442 -3.45 16.85 16.36
C ASP A 442 -4.87 17.37 16.53
N GLU A 443 -5.03 18.66 16.88
CA GLU A 443 -6.32 19.30 17.07
C GLU A 443 -7.12 19.35 15.75
N ALA A 444 -6.50 19.74 14.64
CA ALA A 444 -7.16 19.85 13.35
C ALA A 444 -7.66 18.48 12.85
N LEU A 445 -6.84 17.43 12.94
CA LEU A 445 -7.22 16.08 12.53
C LEU A 445 -8.28 15.47 13.45
N ALA A 446 -8.20 15.70 14.77
CA ALA A 446 -9.23 15.26 15.70
C ALA A 446 -10.59 15.92 15.38
N LYS A 447 -10.61 17.23 15.09
CA LYS A 447 -11.84 17.93 14.69
C LYS A 447 -12.39 17.45 13.34
N ALA A 448 -11.51 17.13 12.37
CA ALA A 448 -11.93 16.56 11.08
C ALA A 448 -12.62 15.19 11.23
N ARG A 449 -12.21 14.42 12.24
CA ARG A 449 -12.76 13.13 12.61
C ARG A 449 -14.12 13.21 13.33
N ALA A 450 -14.37 14.34 13.99
CA ALA A 450 -15.50 14.51 14.90
C ALA A 450 -16.76 15.06 14.22
N THR A 451 -16.72 15.45 12.95
CA THR A 451 -17.86 16.03 12.26
C THR A 451 -18.20 15.31 10.96
N THR A 452 -19.49 15.07 10.72
CA THR A 452 -20.02 14.54 9.45
C THR A 452 -20.24 15.63 8.40
N LYS A 453 -20.13 16.92 8.78
CA LYS A 453 -20.38 18.05 7.88
C LYS A 453 -19.17 18.31 7.00
N GLU A 454 -19.30 18.01 5.72
CA GLU A 454 -18.21 18.14 4.74
C GLU A 454 -17.53 19.51 4.71
N PRO A 455 -18.25 20.67 4.77
CA PRO A 455 -17.58 21.98 4.83
C PRO A 455 -16.72 22.20 6.09
N GLU A 456 -17.13 21.62 7.24
CA GLU A 456 -16.34 21.67 8.46
C GLU A 456 -15.10 20.78 8.33
N ARG A 457 -15.24 19.55 7.80
CA ARG A 457 -14.10 18.67 7.50
C ARG A 457 -13.10 19.35 6.57
N GLN A 458 -13.57 19.98 5.48
CA GLN A 458 -12.74 20.72 4.54
C GLN A 458 -11.91 21.80 5.25
N ARG A 459 -12.55 22.56 6.16
CA ARG A 459 -11.86 23.58 6.95
C ARG A 459 -10.77 22.96 7.83
N TYR A 460 -11.07 21.89 8.55
CA TYR A 460 -10.12 21.25 9.46
C TYR A 460 -8.96 20.60 8.71
N TYR A 461 -9.18 19.98 7.55
CA TYR A 461 -8.08 19.51 6.72
C TYR A 461 -7.23 20.65 6.16
N SER A 462 -7.82 21.81 5.85
CA SER A 462 -7.06 22.99 5.47
C SER A 462 -6.22 23.53 6.63
N GLU A 463 -6.76 23.54 7.85
CA GLU A 463 -6.04 23.89 9.09
C GLU A 463 -4.87 22.90 9.34
N PHE A 464 -5.12 21.60 9.20
CA PHE A 464 -4.09 20.55 9.27
C PHE A 464 -2.95 20.82 8.29
N LEU A 465 -3.25 20.98 7.01
CA LEU A 465 -2.24 21.23 5.98
C LEU A 465 -1.43 22.51 6.25
N SER A 466 -2.10 23.58 6.68
CA SER A 466 -1.44 24.84 7.05
C SER A 466 -0.53 24.70 8.28
N ALA A 467 -0.95 23.92 9.29
CA ALA A 467 -0.13 23.66 10.48
C ALA A 467 1.08 22.76 10.14
N MET A 468 0.86 21.71 9.35
CA MET A 468 1.90 20.79 8.92
C MET A 468 2.99 21.49 8.10
N THR A 469 2.63 22.40 7.19
CA THR A 469 3.62 23.09 6.35
C THR A 469 4.53 24.06 7.12
N LYS A 470 4.18 24.45 8.33
CA LYS A 470 5.07 25.24 9.20
C LYS A 470 6.21 24.42 9.78
N GLN A 471 6.00 23.14 10.00
CA GLN A 471 7.00 22.17 10.43
C GLN A 471 6.69 20.83 9.75
N MET A 472 7.33 20.62 8.59
CA MET A 472 7.05 19.44 7.77
C MET A 472 7.69 18.19 8.36
N PRO A 473 6.91 17.10 8.58
CA PRO A 473 7.51 15.79 8.88
C PRO A 473 8.14 15.16 7.64
N TYR A 474 7.64 15.51 6.46
CA TYR A 474 8.00 14.89 5.18
C TYR A 474 8.31 15.94 4.13
N THR A 475 9.36 15.74 3.35
CA THR A 475 9.51 16.38 2.02
C THR A 475 8.78 15.50 1.01
N PHE A 476 7.55 15.86 0.63
CA PHE A 476 6.80 15.17 -0.41
C PHE A 476 7.50 15.35 -1.76
N ILE A 477 7.57 14.26 -2.55
CA ILE A 477 8.30 14.23 -3.84
C ILE A 477 7.32 14.06 -5.00
N ALA A 478 6.63 12.93 -5.06
CA ALA A 478 5.77 12.59 -6.17
C ALA A 478 4.59 11.74 -5.72
N TYR A 479 3.44 11.88 -6.38
CA TYR A 479 2.43 10.84 -6.49
C TYR A 479 2.83 9.92 -7.63
N ILE A 480 2.75 8.61 -7.41
CA ILE A 480 3.09 7.60 -8.41
C ILE A 480 1.81 7.08 -9.06
N ASP A 481 1.92 6.70 -10.31
CA ASP A 481 0.84 6.02 -11.02
C ASP A 481 1.06 4.50 -10.96
N ALA A 482 -0.01 3.72 -11.12
CA ALA A 482 0.06 2.28 -11.28
C ALA A 482 -0.44 1.93 -12.68
N ASP A 483 0.43 1.30 -13.48
CA ASP A 483 0.13 0.93 -14.84
C ASP A 483 -0.12 -0.57 -14.95
N TYR A 484 -1.20 -0.94 -15.63
CA TYR A 484 -1.53 -2.33 -15.93
C TYR A 484 -1.60 -2.54 -17.44
N ALA A 485 -0.90 -3.56 -17.94
CA ALA A 485 -1.09 -4.05 -19.28
C ALA A 485 -2.10 -5.19 -19.27
N VAL A 486 -3.12 -5.10 -20.12
CA VAL A 486 -4.23 -6.07 -20.21
C VAL A 486 -4.46 -6.46 -21.65
N LYS A 487 -4.63 -7.74 -21.95
CA LYS A 487 -5.03 -8.19 -23.31
C LYS A 487 -6.33 -7.55 -23.74
N LYS A 488 -6.41 -7.09 -24.99
CA LYS A 488 -7.59 -6.35 -25.54
C LYS A 488 -8.87 -7.15 -25.63
N ASP A 489 -8.82 -8.45 -25.59
CA ASP A 489 -10.00 -9.34 -25.56
C ASP A 489 -10.65 -9.43 -24.18
N ILE A 490 -9.93 -9.04 -23.11
CA ILE A 490 -10.48 -8.92 -21.75
C ILE A 490 -11.26 -7.63 -21.64
N LYS A 491 -12.51 -7.74 -21.16
CA LYS A 491 -13.45 -6.63 -21.04
C LYS A 491 -13.90 -6.44 -19.59
N GLY A 492 -14.37 -5.22 -19.26
CA GLY A 492 -14.92 -4.90 -17.94
C GLY A 492 -13.88 -4.48 -16.91
N ILE A 493 -12.67 -4.14 -17.32
CA ILE A 493 -11.68 -3.45 -16.50
C ILE A 493 -12.05 -1.96 -16.45
N THR A 494 -12.26 -1.44 -15.25
CA THR A 494 -12.69 -0.03 -15.03
C THR A 494 -11.79 0.64 -14.00
#